data_68de9257d6e63208d7fff63cbf4e5947
#
_entry.id   68de9257d6e63208d7fff63cbf4e5947
#
_cell.length_a   1.000
_cell.length_b   1.000
_cell.length_c   1.000
_cell.angle_alpha   90.00
_cell.angle_beta   90.00
_cell.angle_gamma   90.00
#
_symmetry.space_group_name_H-M   'P 1'
#
loop_
_entity.id
_entity.type
_entity.pdbx_description
1 polymer ?
#
loop_
_entity_poly.entity_id
_entity_poly.type
_entity_poly.pdbx_seq_one_letter_code
_entity_poly.pdbx_strand_id
1 'polypeptide(L)'
;VTDNASIFTFPNCNKEKTDIKFFSLFKNVIVKSIYCVRCGVCEANCSVGCIDMSEGVKISEKCCHCHQCHDIYEACLRYNSIRNKMGGERKVKGIDRYFSFGIRQNWIALYFRDKGDAEFWETDGHGEVPNKKKDAFLNFLKDSGMVRNDRTISGSKYVKNVPTDFATTLFALGSDSSSAWALMLCNLAYTPEFNWFIKHISKKEIVTPDSMKALLEEVMENDSKGLGKRNVTDAFKNILIKTPLGEDIGLGKVDYSEKGSASGTKTITLNSFYRSEWCNPDPLVILYSLFKFAEACGDYYQFTLSRLLNHDIDSDGVSPTEIFGLERDQMEKILNGLSINYPDFINASFTLDLDNI
;
A
#
# COMPACT_ATOMS: atom_id res chain seq x y z
N VAL A 1 30.00 28.38 3.01
CA VAL A 1 29.12 27.33 3.49
C VAL A 1 29.99 26.37 4.29
N THR A 2 29.98 26.50 5.60
CA THR A 2 30.68 25.58 6.49
C THR A 2 29.83 24.34 6.65
N ASP A 3 30.35 23.20 6.25
CA ASP A 3 29.74 21.89 6.48
C ASP A 3 29.76 21.58 7.99
N ASN A 4 28.71 22.00 8.68
CA ASN A 4 28.47 21.55 10.05
C ASN A 4 27.81 20.18 10.01
N ALA A 5 28.60 19.12 9.88
CA ALA A 5 28.16 17.76 10.06
C ALA A 5 28.08 17.46 11.56
N SER A 6 26.90 17.09 12.05
CA SER A 6 26.73 16.53 13.40
C SER A 6 26.96 15.02 13.33
N ILE A 7 27.96 14.52 14.08
CA ILE A 7 28.29 13.11 14.15
C ILE A 7 27.66 12.53 15.42
N PHE A 8 26.77 11.55 15.24
CA PHE A 8 26.17 10.80 16.34
C PHE A 8 26.84 9.43 16.46
N THR A 9 27.39 9.13 17.60
CA THR A 9 28.06 7.84 17.88
C THR A 9 27.18 7.01 18.80
N PHE A 10 26.84 5.80 18.36
CA PHE A 10 26.09 4.84 19.16
C PHE A 10 27.05 3.77 19.70
N PRO A 11 27.47 3.84 20.97
CA PRO A 11 28.27 2.81 21.58
C PRO A 11 27.45 1.52 21.63
N ASN A 12 28.04 0.40 21.23
CA ASN A 12 27.44 -0.94 21.20
C ASN A 12 26.42 -1.24 20.08
N CYS A 13 26.37 -0.43 19.03
CA CYS A 13 25.57 -0.77 17.84
C CYS A 13 26.34 -1.76 16.95
N ASN A 14 25.82 -2.98 16.82
CA ASN A 14 26.39 -3.96 15.90
C ASN A 14 25.95 -3.60 14.47
N LYS A 15 26.91 -3.20 13.62
CA LYS A 15 26.64 -2.69 12.25
C LYS A 15 25.81 -3.64 11.37
N GLU A 16 25.86 -4.94 11.65
CA GLU A 16 25.15 -5.96 10.86
C GLU A 16 23.67 -6.14 11.24
N LYS A 17 23.24 -5.59 12.37
CA LYS A 17 21.86 -5.72 12.88
C LYS A 17 21.16 -4.40 13.13
N THR A 18 21.76 -3.27 12.77
CA THR A 18 21.13 -1.96 12.98
C THR A 18 20.00 -1.81 11.97
N ASP A 19 18.81 -1.96 12.47
CA ASP A 19 17.58 -1.93 11.69
C ASP A 19 17.45 -0.61 10.92
N ILE A 20 17.18 -0.70 9.63
CA ILE A 20 16.88 0.46 8.76
C ILE A 20 15.76 1.30 9.37
N LYS A 21 14.80 0.69 10.07
CA LYS A 21 13.73 1.35 10.84
C LYS A 21 14.29 2.28 11.93
N PHE A 22 15.31 1.84 12.68
CA PHE A 22 15.93 2.67 13.72
C PHE A 22 16.56 3.94 13.15
N PHE A 23 17.30 3.84 12.05
CA PHE A 23 17.89 5.01 11.40
C PHE A 23 16.82 5.93 10.82
N SER A 24 15.73 5.39 10.30
CA SER A 24 14.61 6.18 9.83
C SER A 24 13.96 6.97 10.96
N LEU A 25 13.61 6.31 12.07
CA LEU A 25 13.06 6.96 13.26
C LEU A 25 14.00 8.01 13.85
N PHE A 26 15.29 7.70 13.96
CA PHE A 26 16.28 8.62 14.47
C PHE A 26 16.43 9.86 13.58
N LYS A 27 16.49 9.67 12.26
CA LYS A 27 16.47 10.77 11.28
C LYS A 27 15.23 11.63 11.44
N ASN A 28 14.10 11.02 11.71
CA ASN A 28 12.81 11.66 11.91
C ASN A 28 12.84 12.60 13.13
N VAL A 29 13.35 12.11 14.25
CA VAL A 29 13.47 12.90 15.49
C VAL A 29 14.40 14.10 15.29
N ILE A 30 15.54 13.90 14.63
CA ILE A 30 16.50 14.98 14.37
C ILE A 30 15.88 16.06 13.48
N VAL A 31 15.26 15.66 12.37
CA VAL A 31 14.62 16.62 11.44
C VAL A 31 13.53 17.41 12.16
N LYS A 32 12.71 16.77 12.98
CA LYS A 32 11.66 17.43 13.76
C LYS A 32 12.26 18.43 14.77
N SER A 33 13.37 18.08 15.40
CA SER A 33 14.06 18.96 16.34
C SER A 33 14.71 20.18 15.67
N ILE A 34 15.31 20.00 14.50
CA ILE A 34 16.00 21.07 13.76
C ILE A 34 15.00 22.11 13.20
N TYR A 35 13.86 21.63 12.70
CA TYR A 35 12.87 22.50 12.05
C TYR A 35 11.71 22.89 12.95
N CYS A 36 11.79 22.63 14.26
CA CYS A 36 10.77 23.00 15.21
C CYS A 36 10.71 24.52 15.37
N VAL A 37 9.59 25.13 15.03
CA VAL A 37 9.33 26.58 15.19
C VAL A 37 8.67 26.91 16.54
N ARG A 38 8.60 25.95 17.46
CA ARG A 38 8.04 26.11 18.81
C ARG A 38 6.59 26.62 18.81
N CYS A 39 5.76 26.15 17.88
CA CYS A 39 4.37 26.59 17.78
C CYS A 39 3.46 26.14 18.94
N GLY A 40 3.93 25.25 19.84
CA GLY A 40 3.17 24.78 21.01
C GLY A 40 2.07 23.75 20.70
N VAL A 41 1.79 23.46 19.44
CA VAL A 41 0.67 22.59 19.07
C VAL A 41 0.83 21.16 19.62
N CYS A 42 2.05 20.62 19.66
CA CYS A 42 2.31 19.30 20.25
C CYS A 42 2.12 19.30 21.78
N GLU A 43 2.38 20.41 22.47
CA GLU A 43 2.12 20.59 23.89
C GLU A 43 0.62 20.67 24.16
N ALA A 44 -0.12 21.48 23.38
CA ALA A 44 -1.55 21.65 23.50
C ALA A 44 -2.34 20.35 23.24
N ASN A 45 -1.84 19.49 22.33
CA ASN A 45 -2.47 18.21 22.01
C ASN A 45 -1.99 17.04 22.88
N CYS A 46 -1.14 17.28 23.84
CA CYS A 46 -0.70 16.22 24.73
C CYS A 46 -1.76 15.94 25.81
N SER A 47 -2.53 14.87 25.64
CA SER A 47 -3.61 14.51 26.58
C SER A 47 -3.14 14.27 28.02
N VAL A 48 -1.86 13.94 28.22
CA VAL A 48 -1.25 13.73 29.54
C VAL A 48 -0.36 14.87 30.00
N GLY A 49 -0.26 15.97 29.21
CA GLY A 49 0.51 17.15 29.56
C GLY A 49 2.00 16.88 29.82
N CYS A 50 2.59 15.96 29.07
CA CYS A 50 3.99 15.55 29.27
C CYS A 50 4.99 16.34 28.42
N ILE A 51 4.53 17.24 27.54
CA ILE A 51 5.37 18.04 26.65
C ILE A 51 5.41 19.46 27.15
N ASP A 52 6.62 20.02 27.28
CA ASP A 52 6.87 21.43 27.61
C ASP A 52 7.71 22.06 26.49
N MET A 53 7.20 23.13 25.93
CA MET A 53 7.82 23.87 24.81
C MET A 53 8.45 25.20 25.23
N SER A 54 8.44 25.55 26.51
CA SER A 54 8.87 26.86 27.02
C SER A 54 10.37 27.16 26.73
N GLU A 55 11.24 26.20 26.93
CA GLU A 55 12.68 26.31 26.70
C GLU A 55 13.20 25.36 25.62
N GLY A 56 12.33 24.73 24.87
CA GLY A 56 12.60 23.67 23.89
C GLY A 56 11.70 22.47 24.12
N VAL A 57 11.84 21.45 23.29
CA VAL A 57 11.02 20.23 23.44
C VAL A 57 11.53 19.43 24.63
N LYS A 58 10.79 19.46 25.73
CA LYS A 58 11.05 18.62 26.90
C LYS A 58 9.89 17.62 27.05
N ILE A 59 10.21 16.36 27.22
CA ILE A 59 9.21 15.28 27.40
C ILE A 59 9.44 14.69 28.78
N SER A 60 8.43 14.75 29.64
CA SER A 60 8.50 14.20 30.99
C SER A 60 8.24 12.69 30.98
N GLU A 61 8.57 11.99 32.08
CA GLU A 61 8.35 10.57 32.28
C GLU A 61 6.85 10.17 32.27
N LYS A 62 5.92 11.14 32.29
CA LYS A 62 4.49 10.92 32.14
C LYS A 62 4.08 10.53 30.71
N CYS A 63 5.00 10.59 29.75
CA CYS A 63 4.71 10.25 28.38
C CYS A 63 4.29 8.79 28.26
N CYS A 64 3.04 8.58 27.82
CA CYS A 64 2.50 7.23 27.58
C CYS A 64 2.78 6.72 26.14
N HIS A 65 3.59 7.44 25.37
CA HIS A 65 3.96 7.11 23.98
C HIS A 65 2.74 6.96 23.05
N CYS A 66 1.63 7.67 23.32
CA CYS A 66 0.41 7.64 22.50
C CYS A 66 0.59 8.33 21.14
N HIS A 67 1.66 9.11 20.99
CA HIS A 67 2.04 9.84 19.77
C HIS A 67 1.04 10.88 19.25
N GLN A 68 -0.02 11.20 19.93
CA GLN A 68 -0.98 12.26 19.55
C GLN A 68 -0.30 13.57 19.17
N CYS A 69 0.86 13.88 19.78
CA CYS A 69 1.68 15.02 19.42
C CYS A 69 2.29 14.97 18.02
N HIS A 70 2.21 13.83 17.33
CA HIS A 70 2.68 13.65 15.96
C HIS A 70 1.54 13.71 14.94
N ASP A 71 0.31 13.51 15.37
CA ASP A 71 -0.90 13.43 14.55
C ASP A 71 -1.57 14.80 14.33
N ILE A 72 -0.80 15.87 14.53
CA ILE A 72 -1.34 17.21 14.42
C ILE A 72 -1.30 17.67 12.98
N TYR A 73 -2.49 17.71 12.39
CA TYR A 73 -2.70 18.12 11.00
C TYR A 73 -2.25 19.57 10.71
N GLU A 74 -2.39 20.46 11.68
CA GLU A 74 -2.15 21.88 11.54
C GLU A 74 -0.78 22.33 12.06
N ALA A 75 0.06 21.42 12.53
CA ALA A 75 1.39 21.76 12.99
C ALA A 75 2.25 22.29 11.82
N CYS A 76 3.04 23.33 12.11
CA CYS A 76 3.92 24.01 11.14
C CYS A 76 4.91 23.06 10.44
N LEU A 77 5.10 21.88 10.94
CA LEU A 77 5.98 20.86 10.39
C LEU A 77 5.18 19.62 10.05
N ARG A 78 4.67 19.58 8.86
CA ARG A 78 4.31 18.30 8.23
C ARG A 78 5.62 17.55 8.01
N TYR A 79 5.88 16.56 8.85
CA TYR A 79 7.07 15.74 8.79
C TYR A 79 7.38 15.26 7.36
N ASN A 80 6.37 14.81 6.65
CA ASN A 80 6.50 14.28 5.29
C ASN A 80 6.80 15.36 4.23
N SER A 81 6.31 16.59 4.39
CA SER A 81 6.65 17.67 3.45
C SER A 81 8.11 18.10 3.56
N ILE A 82 8.72 17.96 4.75
CA ILE A 82 10.16 18.21 4.93
C ILE A 82 10.96 17.04 4.35
N ARG A 83 10.53 15.80 4.57
CA ARG A 83 11.15 14.61 4.00
C ARG A 83 11.15 14.66 2.47
N ASN A 84 10.07 15.10 1.85
CA ASN A 84 9.98 15.23 0.40
C ASN A 84 10.85 16.37 -0.15
N LYS A 85 10.97 17.49 0.57
CA LYS A 85 11.87 18.58 0.20
C LYS A 85 13.36 18.26 0.39
N MET A 86 13.70 17.39 1.35
CA MET A 86 15.09 16.99 1.61
C MET A 86 15.56 15.78 0.77
N GLY A 87 14.64 14.96 0.32
CA GLY A 87 14.95 13.82 -0.52
C GLY A 87 14.45 14.11 -1.93
N GLY A 88 15.17 14.76 -2.82
CA GLY A 88 14.71 15.05 -4.17
C GLY A 88 13.76 13.98 -4.72
N GLU A 89 12.89 14.34 -5.65
CA GLU A 89 11.84 13.52 -6.24
C GLU A 89 12.21 12.03 -6.27
N ARG A 90 11.52 11.21 -5.46
CA ARG A 90 11.77 9.78 -5.45
C ARG A 90 11.33 9.24 -6.80
N LYS A 91 12.28 9.02 -7.70
CA LYS A 91 12.04 8.20 -8.88
C LYS A 91 11.49 6.86 -8.42
N VAL A 92 10.26 6.58 -8.74
CA VAL A 92 9.59 5.33 -8.38
C VAL A 92 10.27 4.20 -9.17
N LYS A 93 11.21 3.52 -8.51
CA LYS A 93 11.85 2.33 -9.09
C LYS A 93 10.90 1.13 -8.96
N GLY A 94 10.79 0.35 -10.02
CA GLY A 94 10.02 -0.91 -10.00
C GLY A 94 8.57 -0.78 -10.46
N ILE A 95 8.18 0.32 -11.06
CA ILE A 95 7.02 0.38 -11.95
C ILE A 95 7.33 -0.46 -13.20
N ASP A 96 6.33 -1.12 -13.78
CA ASP A 96 6.44 -2.07 -14.91
C ASP A 96 6.86 -3.50 -14.51
N ARG A 97 6.54 -3.92 -13.27
CA ARG A 97 6.85 -5.26 -12.76
C ARG A 97 6.00 -6.36 -13.37
N TYR A 98 4.80 -6.02 -13.81
CA TYR A 98 3.84 -6.98 -14.38
C TYR A 98 3.86 -6.96 -15.92
N PHE A 99 4.80 -6.25 -16.50
CA PHE A 99 4.92 -6.04 -17.96
C PHE A 99 3.55 -5.61 -18.54
N SER A 100 3.26 -5.92 -19.78
CA SER A 100 1.94 -5.69 -20.37
C SER A 100 0.89 -6.77 -20.04
N PHE A 101 1.23 -7.74 -19.20
CA PHE A 101 0.36 -8.90 -18.97
C PHE A 101 -0.61 -8.69 -17.83
N GLY A 102 -0.20 -7.97 -16.78
CA GLY A 102 -0.94 -7.87 -15.53
C GLY A 102 -1.14 -9.25 -14.91
N ILE A 103 -2.33 -9.45 -14.33
CA ILE A 103 -2.76 -10.71 -13.72
C ILE A 103 -4.15 -11.11 -14.22
N ARG A 104 -4.49 -12.38 -14.06
CA ARG A 104 -5.81 -12.91 -14.41
C ARG A 104 -6.33 -13.82 -13.31
N GLN A 105 -7.62 -13.78 -13.07
CA GLN A 105 -8.28 -14.61 -12.06
C GLN A 105 -8.06 -16.11 -12.29
N ASN A 106 -8.12 -16.59 -13.54
CA ASN A 106 -7.89 -17.99 -13.83
C ASN A 106 -6.49 -18.49 -13.44
N TRP A 107 -5.46 -17.65 -13.51
CA TRP A 107 -4.10 -18.04 -13.05
C TRP A 107 -4.05 -18.18 -11.54
N ILE A 108 -4.69 -17.26 -10.84
CA ILE A 108 -4.82 -17.33 -9.37
C ILE A 108 -5.65 -18.56 -8.98
N ALA A 109 -6.76 -18.83 -9.67
CA ALA A 109 -7.59 -20.00 -9.40
C ALA A 109 -6.81 -21.32 -9.54
N LEU A 110 -6.00 -21.45 -10.58
CA LEU A 110 -5.12 -22.61 -10.76
C LEU A 110 -4.07 -22.72 -9.66
N TYR A 111 -3.43 -21.59 -9.31
CA TYR A 111 -2.44 -21.55 -8.24
C TYR A 111 -3.03 -21.90 -6.87
N PHE A 112 -4.27 -21.47 -6.59
CA PHE A 112 -5.01 -21.83 -5.38
C PHE A 112 -5.36 -23.31 -5.35
N ARG A 113 -5.85 -23.86 -6.47
CA ARG A 113 -6.19 -25.30 -6.61
C ARG A 113 -4.98 -26.17 -6.28
N ASP A 114 -3.82 -25.80 -6.83
CA ASP A 114 -2.58 -26.55 -6.66
C ASP A 114 -1.82 -26.15 -5.39
N LYS A 115 -2.41 -25.25 -4.58
CA LYS A 115 -1.82 -24.72 -3.32
C LYS A 115 -0.36 -24.22 -3.49
N GLY A 116 -0.03 -23.74 -4.67
CA GLY A 116 1.29 -23.24 -4.99
C GLY A 116 2.40 -24.28 -5.03
N ASP A 117 2.06 -25.55 -5.26
CA ASP A 117 3.03 -26.63 -5.36
C ASP A 117 4.02 -26.42 -6.52
N ALA A 118 5.17 -27.10 -6.43
CA ALA A 118 6.22 -27.08 -7.45
C ALA A 118 5.71 -27.50 -8.82
N GLU A 119 4.82 -28.51 -8.90
CA GLU A 119 4.18 -29.00 -10.12
C GLU A 119 3.48 -27.90 -10.90
N PHE A 120 2.85 -26.94 -10.22
CA PHE A 120 2.24 -25.77 -10.89
C PHE A 120 3.26 -25.04 -11.78
N TRP A 121 4.46 -24.84 -11.26
CA TRP A 121 5.53 -24.12 -12.00
C TRP A 121 6.16 -24.98 -13.08
N GLU A 122 6.30 -26.28 -12.86
CA GLU A 122 6.88 -27.23 -13.79
C GLU A 122 5.98 -27.49 -15.00
N THR A 123 4.67 -27.45 -14.79
CA THR A 123 3.66 -27.65 -15.85
C THR A 123 3.18 -26.36 -16.51
N ASP A 124 3.83 -25.21 -16.22
CA ASP A 124 3.36 -23.90 -16.70
C ASP A 124 1.91 -23.58 -16.32
N GLY A 125 1.53 -23.93 -15.06
CA GLY A 125 0.14 -23.82 -14.62
C GLY A 125 -0.78 -24.67 -15.50
N HIS A 126 -0.39 -25.94 -15.75
CA HIS A 126 -1.09 -26.86 -16.65
C HIS A 126 -1.25 -26.31 -18.09
N GLY A 127 -0.24 -25.54 -18.56
CA GLY A 127 -0.23 -24.91 -19.87
C GLY A 127 -0.96 -23.57 -19.98
N GLU A 128 -1.62 -23.13 -18.90
CA GLU A 128 -2.40 -21.88 -18.89
C GLU A 128 -1.56 -20.61 -18.61
N VAL A 129 -0.38 -20.77 -18.00
CA VAL A 129 0.55 -19.68 -17.68
C VAL A 129 1.80 -19.77 -18.58
N PRO A 130 1.78 -19.18 -19.78
CA PRO A 130 2.89 -19.29 -20.71
C PRO A 130 4.19 -18.74 -20.11
N ASN A 131 5.33 -19.34 -20.48
CA ASN A 131 6.66 -18.99 -19.97
C ASN A 131 6.94 -17.47 -19.97
N LYS A 132 6.51 -16.75 -21.01
CA LYS A 132 6.67 -15.28 -21.11
C LYS A 132 5.92 -14.50 -20.03
N LYS A 133 4.94 -15.12 -19.37
CA LYS A 133 4.07 -14.47 -18.37
C LYS A 133 4.38 -14.92 -16.94
N LYS A 134 5.16 -15.98 -16.78
CA LYS A 134 5.53 -16.51 -15.45
C LYS A 134 6.20 -15.47 -14.55
N ASP A 135 7.05 -14.61 -15.11
CA ASP A 135 7.73 -13.57 -14.32
C ASP A 135 6.77 -12.51 -13.82
N ALA A 136 5.82 -12.07 -14.64
CA ALA A 136 4.77 -11.15 -14.20
C ALA A 136 3.93 -11.79 -13.10
N PHE A 137 3.55 -13.04 -13.27
CA PHE A 137 2.75 -13.77 -12.28
C PHE A 137 3.51 -13.97 -10.96
N LEU A 138 4.78 -14.42 -11.03
CA LEU A 138 5.63 -14.56 -9.85
C LEU A 138 5.84 -13.23 -9.12
N ASN A 139 6.02 -12.12 -9.85
CA ASN A 139 6.14 -10.80 -9.25
C ASN A 139 4.85 -10.43 -8.51
N PHE A 140 3.69 -10.68 -9.11
CA PHE A 140 2.41 -10.44 -8.45
C PHE A 140 2.25 -11.26 -7.16
N LEU A 141 2.60 -12.55 -7.18
CA LEU A 141 2.53 -13.41 -6.00
C LEU A 141 3.48 -12.94 -4.89
N LYS A 142 4.67 -12.44 -5.24
CA LYS A 142 5.60 -11.84 -4.27
C LYS A 142 5.06 -10.55 -3.68
N ASP A 143 4.58 -9.69 -4.54
CA ASP A 143 4.11 -8.36 -4.18
C ASP A 143 2.82 -8.43 -3.35
N SER A 144 1.97 -9.41 -3.60
CA SER A 144 0.79 -9.72 -2.78
C SER A 144 1.11 -10.46 -1.47
N GLY A 145 2.36 -10.85 -1.24
CA GLY A 145 2.77 -11.56 -0.03
C GLY A 145 2.46 -13.06 -0.03
N MET A 146 2.01 -13.61 -1.15
CA MET A 146 1.65 -15.04 -1.25
C MET A 146 2.85 -15.97 -1.27
N VAL A 147 4.00 -15.52 -1.76
CA VAL A 147 5.19 -16.37 -1.84
C VAL A 147 6.41 -15.70 -1.22
N ARG A 148 7.28 -16.53 -0.67
CA ARG A 148 8.61 -16.13 -0.22
C ARG A 148 9.68 -16.99 -0.91
N ASN A 149 10.86 -16.43 -1.09
CA ASN A 149 11.99 -17.19 -1.63
C ASN A 149 12.59 -18.08 -0.54
N ASP A 150 12.65 -19.37 -0.80
CA ASP A 150 13.33 -20.35 0.05
C ASP A 150 14.62 -20.80 -0.62
N ARG A 151 15.75 -20.39 -0.04
CA ARG A 151 17.09 -20.68 -0.58
C ARG A 151 17.55 -22.12 -0.31
N THR A 152 16.84 -22.86 0.54
CA THR A 152 17.17 -24.26 0.84
C THR A 152 16.68 -25.22 -0.23
N ILE A 153 15.68 -24.79 -1.00
CA ILE A 153 15.10 -25.59 -2.08
C ILE A 153 15.96 -25.50 -3.33
N SER A 154 16.30 -26.66 -3.90
CA SER A 154 16.96 -26.75 -5.20
C SER A 154 15.95 -26.65 -6.35
N GLY A 155 16.35 -26.07 -7.48
CA GLY A 155 15.49 -25.97 -8.64
C GLY A 155 15.48 -24.58 -9.29
N SER A 156 14.50 -24.34 -10.14
CA SER A 156 14.30 -23.07 -10.83
C SER A 156 13.93 -21.93 -9.86
N LYS A 157 14.09 -20.69 -10.32
CA LYS A 157 13.64 -19.51 -9.52
C LYS A 157 12.16 -19.58 -9.13
N TYR A 158 11.34 -20.26 -9.91
CA TYR A 158 9.91 -20.40 -9.64
C TYR A 158 9.65 -21.38 -8.50
N VAL A 159 10.22 -22.59 -8.56
CA VAL A 159 10.10 -23.64 -7.54
C VAL A 159 10.61 -23.19 -6.17
N LYS A 160 11.65 -22.34 -6.16
CA LYS A 160 12.19 -21.75 -4.92
C LYS A 160 11.27 -20.75 -4.24
N ASN A 161 10.18 -20.31 -4.89
CA ASN A 161 9.22 -19.41 -4.29
C ASN A 161 8.02 -20.22 -3.77
N VAL A 162 8.04 -20.47 -2.47
CA VAL A 162 7.06 -21.28 -1.75
C VAL A 162 5.95 -20.42 -1.16
N PRO A 163 4.74 -20.98 -1.00
CA PRO A 163 3.65 -20.30 -0.32
C PRO A 163 4.03 -19.86 1.10
N THR A 164 3.48 -18.72 1.52
CA THR A 164 3.57 -18.20 2.89
C THR A 164 2.37 -18.67 3.71
N ASP A 165 2.40 -18.44 5.04
CA ASP A 165 1.23 -18.67 5.90
C ASP A 165 0.04 -17.79 5.48
N PHE A 166 0.33 -16.58 4.98
CA PHE A 166 -0.67 -15.71 4.37
C PHE A 166 -1.34 -16.37 3.15
N ALA A 167 -0.58 -16.99 2.26
CA ALA A 167 -1.13 -17.74 1.13
C ALA A 167 -2.01 -18.89 1.59
N THR A 168 -1.65 -19.61 2.67
CA THR A 168 -2.46 -20.69 3.22
C THR A 168 -3.83 -20.19 3.68
N THR A 169 -3.87 -19.01 4.31
CA THR A 169 -5.13 -18.32 4.67
C THR A 169 -5.95 -17.99 3.43
N LEU A 170 -5.32 -17.45 2.39
CA LEU A 170 -6.02 -17.12 1.14
C LEU A 170 -6.55 -18.39 0.44
N PHE A 171 -5.80 -19.49 0.42
CA PHE A 171 -6.27 -20.76 -0.14
C PHE A 171 -7.54 -21.28 0.57
N ALA A 172 -7.66 -21.07 1.89
CA ALA A 172 -8.84 -21.40 2.65
C ALA A 172 -10.06 -20.52 2.31
N LEU A 173 -9.84 -19.25 1.96
CA LEU A 173 -10.89 -18.34 1.52
C LEU A 173 -11.38 -18.64 0.11
N GLY A 174 -10.53 -19.19 -0.74
CA GLY A 174 -10.82 -19.50 -2.14
C GLY A 174 -10.52 -18.35 -3.12
N SER A 175 -10.26 -18.74 -4.38
CA SER A 175 -9.85 -17.80 -5.44
C SER A 175 -10.95 -16.86 -5.92
N ASP A 176 -12.21 -17.16 -5.62
CA ASP A 176 -13.37 -16.35 -6.01
C ASP A 176 -13.81 -15.41 -4.87
N SER A 177 -13.15 -15.48 -3.72
CA SER A 177 -13.45 -14.65 -2.56
C SER A 177 -12.98 -13.20 -2.76
N SER A 178 -13.89 -12.23 -2.70
CA SER A 178 -13.54 -10.81 -2.70
C SER A 178 -12.61 -10.45 -1.54
N SER A 179 -12.79 -11.09 -0.35
CA SER A 179 -11.89 -10.89 0.80
C SER A 179 -10.47 -11.36 0.50
N ALA A 180 -10.29 -12.49 -0.22
CA ALA A 180 -8.95 -12.95 -0.60
C ALA A 180 -8.24 -11.95 -1.52
N TRP A 181 -8.95 -11.42 -2.52
CA TRP A 181 -8.41 -10.41 -3.44
C TRP A 181 -8.14 -9.08 -2.73
N ALA A 182 -9.01 -8.68 -1.81
CA ALA A 182 -8.83 -7.45 -1.03
C ALA A 182 -7.65 -7.56 -0.06
N LEU A 183 -7.42 -8.71 0.58
CA LEU A 183 -6.22 -8.98 1.39
C LEU A 183 -4.94 -8.90 0.55
N MET A 184 -4.95 -9.45 -0.67
CA MET A 184 -3.83 -9.27 -1.61
C MET A 184 -3.62 -7.79 -1.94
N LEU A 185 -4.70 -7.03 -2.17
CA LEU A 185 -4.62 -5.60 -2.46
C LEU A 185 -4.02 -4.79 -1.30
N CYS A 186 -4.30 -5.15 -0.05
CA CYS A 186 -3.67 -4.51 1.11
C CYS A 186 -2.13 -4.59 1.06
N ASN A 187 -1.57 -5.70 0.60
CA ASN A 187 -0.12 -5.84 0.43
C ASN A 187 0.38 -5.13 -0.85
N LEU A 188 -0.34 -5.28 -1.96
CA LEU A 188 -0.02 -4.65 -3.23
C LEU A 188 0.01 -3.12 -3.13
N ALA A 189 -0.83 -2.51 -2.30
CA ALA A 189 -0.87 -1.06 -2.07
C ALA A 189 0.48 -0.46 -1.63
N TYR A 190 1.38 -1.28 -1.10
CA TYR A 190 2.73 -0.88 -0.70
C TYR A 190 3.79 -1.16 -1.77
N THR A 191 3.41 -1.70 -2.93
CA THR A 191 4.31 -1.88 -4.06
C THR A 191 4.33 -0.65 -4.96
N PRO A 192 5.43 -0.36 -5.66
CA PRO A 192 5.55 0.88 -6.42
C PRO A 192 4.42 1.09 -7.42
N GLU A 193 4.00 0.06 -8.12
CA GLU A 193 3.03 0.14 -9.22
C GLU A 193 1.61 0.37 -8.69
N PHE A 194 1.16 -0.42 -7.69
CA PHE A 194 -0.17 -0.24 -7.09
C PHE A 194 -0.24 1.01 -6.20
N ASN A 195 0.83 1.33 -5.48
CA ASN A 195 0.91 2.55 -4.68
C ASN A 195 0.73 3.78 -5.56
N TRP A 196 1.46 3.82 -6.69
CA TRP A 196 1.29 4.89 -7.67
C TRP A 196 -0.16 4.96 -8.16
N PHE A 197 -0.74 3.83 -8.57
CA PHE A 197 -2.11 3.79 -9.07
C PHE A 197 -3.12 4.31 -8.04
N ILE A 198 -3.03 3.83 -6.80
CA ILE A 198 -3.94 4.21 -5.71
C ILE A 198 -3.84 5.71 -5.40
N LYS A 199 -2.63 6.27 -5.40
CA LYS A 199 -2.39 7.67 -5.03
C LYS A 199 -2.67 8.69 -6.14
N HIS A 200 -2.52 8.30 -7.41
CA HIS A 200 -2.64 9.25 -8.53
C HIS A 200 -3.95 9.12 -9.31
N ILE A 201 -4.66 7.99 -9.15
CA ILE A 201 -5.97 7.82 -9.78
C ILE A 201 -7.05 8.13 -8.75
N SER A 202 -7.64 9.32 -8.87
CA SER A 202 -8.67 9.80 -7.95
C SER A 202 -9.99 9.02 -8.11
N LYS A 203 -10.72 8.89 -7.00
CA LYS A 203 -12.05 8.27 -7.00
C LYS A 203 -13.00 9.10 -7.86
N LYS A 204 -13.83 8.42 -8.65
CA LYS A 204 -14.83 9.01 -9.57
C LYS A 204 -14.27 9.82 -10.77
N GLU A 205 -12.97 9.98 -10.87
CA GLU A 205 -12.34 10.60 -12.03
C GLU A 205 -12.32 9.62 -13.20
N ILE A 206 -12.74 10.09 -14.39
CA ILE A 206 -12.69 9.27 -15.60
C ILE A 206 -11.29 9.33 -16.17
N VAL A 207 -10.63 8.18 -16.22
CA VAL A 207 -9.26 8.02 -16.70
C VAL A 207 -9.30 7.28 -18.05
N THR A 208 -8.63 7.85 -19.04
CA THR A 208 -8.41 7.20 -20.34
C THR A 208 -6.99 6.61 -20.39
N PRO A 209 -6.70 5.68 -21.31
CA PRO A 209 -5.33 5.18 -21.50
C PRO A 209 -4.30 6.29 -21.75
N ASP A 210 -4.70 7.37 -22.42
CA ASP A 210 -3.78 8.47 -22.72
C ASP A 210 -3.57 9.40 -21.53
N SER A 211 -4.62 9.69 -20.73
CA SER A 211 -4.45 10.44 -19.48
C SER A 211 -3.62 9.64 -18.47
N MET A 212 -3.79 8.31 -18.40
CA MET A 212 -2.96 7.44 -17.55
C MET A 212 -1.49 7.49 -17.96
N LYS A 213 -1.19 7.46 -19.26
CA LYS A 213 0.19 7.59 -19.75
C LYS A 213 0.79 8.97 -19.42
N ALA A 214 0.00 10.04 -19.51
CA ALA A 214 0.44 11.38 -19.13
C ALA A 214 0.82 11.45 -17.64
N LEU A 215 0.00 10.88 -16.75
CA LEU A 215 0.31 10.79 -15.33
C LEU A 215 1.59 9.95 -15.06
N LEU A 216 1.83 8.90 -15.86
CA LEU A 216 3.05 8.08 -15.75
C LEU A 216 4.31 8.83 -16.23
N GLU A 217 4.19 9.87 -17.05
CA GLU A 217 5.34 10.67 -17.51
C GLU A 217 6.08 11.34 -16.35
N GLU A 218 5.35 11.78 -15.33
CA GLU A 218 5.93 12.43 -14.16
C GLU A 218 6.87 11.50 -13.36
N VAL A 219 6.59 10.20 -13.37
CA VAL A 219 7.34 9.19 -12.57
C VAL A 219 8.28 8.31 -13.41
N MET A 220 8.08 8.28 -14.74
CA MET A 220 8.83 7.44 -15.68
C MET A 220 9.60 8.28 -16.72
N GLU A 221 10.33 9.31 -16.30
CA GLU A 221 11.07 10.24 -17.16
C GLU A 221 12.03 9.58 -18.14
N ASN A 222 12.63 8.45 -17.77
CA ASN A 222 13.62 7.74 -18.60
C ASN A 222 13.01 6.76 -19.62
N ASP A 223 11.68 6.70 -19.72
CA ASP A 223 10.99 5.86 -20.71
C ASP A 223 10.88 6.55 -22.07
N SER A 224 12.03 6.80 -22.68
CA SER A 224 12.14 7.54 -23.96
C SER A 224 11.35 6.91 -25.12
N LYS A 225 11.06 5.60 -25.03
CA LYS A 225 10.28 4.87 -26.05
C LYS A 225 8.81 4.69 -25.66
N GLY A 226 8.38 5.13 -24.49
CA GLY A 226 7.02 4.97 -23.98
C GLY A 226 6.61 3.51 -23.76
N LEU A 227 7.56 2.57 -23.75
CA LEU A 227 7.28 1.14 -23.63
C LEU A 227 6.81 0.79 -22.20
N GLY A 228 7.48 1.32 -21.18
CA GLY A 228 7.13 1.10 -19.80
C GLY A 228 5.73 1.66 -19.47
N LYS A 229 5.43 2.90 -19.88
CA LYS A 229 4.11 3.51 -19.71
C LYS A 229 3.01 2.69 -20.37
N ARG A 230 3.25 2.19 -21.57
CA ARG A 230 2.33 1.28 -22.28
C ARG A 230 2.15 -0.03 -21.52
N ASN A 231 3.24 -0.63 -21.04
CA ASN A 231 3.18 -1.88 -20.27
C ASN A 231 2.32 -1.72 -19.01
N VAL A 232 2.54 -0.67 -18.22
CA VAL A 232 1.75 -0.38 -17.01
C VAL A 232 0.28 -0.20 -17.35
N THR A 233 -0.05 0.59 -18.38
CA THR A 233 -1.43 0.79 -18.83
C THR A 233 -2.10 -0.52 -19.26
N ASP A 234 -1.39 -1.37 -20.03
CA ASP A 234 -1.89 -2.68 -20.47
C ASP A 234 -2.00 -3.68 -19.29
N ALA A 235 -1.09 -3.61 -18.31
CA ALA A 235 -1.15 -4.42 -17.10
C ALA A 235 -2.41 -4.08 -16.29
N PHE A 236 -2.65 -2.80 -15.99
CA PHE A 236 -3.84 -2.39 -15.26
C PHE A 236 -5.12 -2.68 -16.03
N LYS A 237 -5.17 -2.46 -17.34
CA LYS A 237 -6.30 -2.91 -18.16
C LYS A 237 -6.63 -4.39 -17.92
N ASN A 238 -5.62 -5.26 -17.94
CA ASN A 238 -5.85 -6.69 -17.69
C ASN A 238 -6.27 -6.98 -16.25
N ILE A 239 -5.68 -6.31 -15.26
CA ILE A 239 -6.04 -6.45 -13.84
C ILE A 239 -7.49 -6.05 -13.63
N LEU A 240 -7.87 -4.84 -14.08
CA LEU A 240 -9.19 -4.28 -13.86
C LEU A 240 -10.31 -5.08 -14.55
N ILE A 241 -10.06 -5.61 -15.76
CA ILE A 241 -11.07 -6.36 -16.51
C ILE A 241 -11.14 -7.84 -16.11
N LYS A 242 -10.02 -8.43 -15.69
CA LYS A 242 -9.88 -9.89 -15.57
C LYS A 242 -9.72 -10.38 -14.15
N THR A 243 -9.89 -9.53 -13.16
CA THR A 243 -9.82 -9.88 -11.75
C THR A 243 -10.89 -9.16 -10.93
N PRO A 244 -11.26 -9.70 -9.77
CA PRO A 244 -12.15 -9.02 -8.82
C PRO A 244 -11.62 -7.69 -8.28
N LEU A 245 -10.33 -7.39 -8.43
CA LEU A 245 -9.77 -6.08 -8.04
C LEU A 245 -10.44 -4.92 -8.78
N GLY A 246 -10.91 -5.13 -10.01
CA GLY A 246 -11.56 -4.11 -10.80
C GLY A 246 -12.89 -3.65 -10.20
N GLU A 247 -13.99 -4.17 -10.72
CA GLU A 247 -15.33 -3.70 -10.36
C GLU A 247 -15.76 -4.15 -8.95
N ASP A 248 -15.46 -5.39 -8.54
CA ASP A 248 -15.97 -5.95 -7.29
C ASP A 248 -15.38 -5.25 -6.06
N ILE A 249 -14.08 -4.93 -6.09
CA ILE A 249 -13.36 -4.25 -4.99
C ILE A 249 -13.28 -2.73 -5.20
N GLY A 250 -13.60 -2.26 -6.42
CA GLY A 250 -13.67 -0.84 -6.72
C GLY A 250 -12.34 -0.20 -7.16
N LEU A 251 -11.31 -1.00 -7.47
CA LEU A 251 -10.06 -0.45 -7.99
C LEU A 251 -10.26 0.20 -9.36
N GLY A 252 -11.23 -0.27 -10.18
CA GLY A 252 -11.59 0.39 -11.42
C GLY A 252 -12.79 -0.25 -12.11
N LYS A 253 -13.87 0.51 -12.27
CA LYS A 253 -14.96 0.16 -13.16
C LYS A 253 -14.61 0.57 -14.58
N VAL A 254 -14.67 -0.38 -15.50
CA VAL A 254 -14.05 -0.27 -16.83
C VAL A 254 -15.11 -0.16 -17.92
N ASP A 255 -14.94 0.83 -18.81
CA ASP A 255 -15.56 0.86 -20.11
C ASP A 255 -14.58 0.35 -21.16
N TYR A 256 -14.97 -0.69 -21.91
CA TYR A 256 -14.13 -1.30 -22.92
C TYR A 256 -14.94 -1.80 -24.12
N SER A 257 -14.27 -1.93 -25.26
CA SER A 257 -14.85 -2.49 -26.47
C SER A 257 -14.11 -3.77 -26.87
N GLU A 258 -14.86 -4.77 -27.33
CA GLU A 258 -14.32 -6.00 -27.87
C GLU A 258 -14.42 -6.04 -29.38
N LYS A 259 -13.32 -6.31 -30.06
CA LYS A 259 -13.30 -6.61 -31.50
C LYS A 259 -12.88 -8.05 -31.72
N GLY A 260 -13.76 -8.82 -32.33
CA GLY A 260 -13.43 -10.16 -32.81
C GLY A 260 -12.57 -10.09 -34.08
N SER A 261 -11.50 -10.86 -34.16
CA SER A 261 -10.78 -11.08 -35.41
C SER A 261 -11.34 -12.29 -36.14
N ALA A 262 -11.12 -12.35 -37.45
CA ALA A 262 -11.48 -13.52 -38.28
C ALA A 262 -10.84 -14.84 -37.83
N SER A 263 -9.76 -14.76 -37.02
CA SER A 263 -9.05 -15.88 -36.40
C SER A 263 -9.65 -16.32 -35.04
N GLY A 264 -10.80 -15.77 -34.63
CA GLY A 264 -11.43 -16.07 -33.34
C GLY A 264 -10.78 -15.40 -32.15
N THR A 265 -9.70 -14.62 -32.31
CA THR A 265 -9.05 -13.90 -31.22
C THR A 265 -9.82 -12.63 -30.90
N LYS A 266 -10.24 -12.46 -29.65
CA LYS A 266 -10.86 -11.22 -29.17
C LYS A 266 -9.79 -10.22 -28.73
N THR A 267 -9.85 -9.01 -29.29
CA THR A 267 -9.01 -7.89 -28.85
C THR A 267 -9.86 -6.96 -27.98
N ILE A 268 -9.40 -6.75 -26.75
CA ILE A 268 -10.04 -5.82 -25.80
C ILE A 268 -9.33 -4.49 -25.86
N THR A 269 -10.09 -3.43 -26.13
CA THR A 269 -9.62 -2.05 -26.11
C THR A 269 -10.24 -1.32 -24.93
N LEU A 270 -9.42 -0.83 -24.01
CA LEU A 270 -9.85 0.02 -22.92
C LEU A 270 -10.23 1.39 -23.45
N ASN A 271 -11.46 1.85 -23.19
CA ASN A 271 -11.90 3.20 -23.53
C ASN A 271 -11.64 4.15 -22.36
N SER A 272 -12.14 3.79 -21.17
CA SER A 272 -11.92 4.52 -19.93
C SER A 272 -12.16 3.63 -18.72
N PHE A 273 -11.78 4.14 -17.55
CA PHE A 273 -12.14 3.54 -16.26
C PHE A 273 -12.23 4.65 -15.20
N TYR A 274 -12.84 4.32 -14.07
CA TYR A 274 -12.81 5.17 -12.89
C TYR A 274 -12.79 4.31 -11.63
N ARG A 275 -12.14 4.80 -10.58
CA ARG A 275 -12.16 4.15 -9.27
C ARG A 275 -13.51 4.38 -8.60
N SER A 276 -13.99 3.34 -7.92
CA SER A 276 -15.21 3.38 -7.12
C SER A 276 -14.91 2.95 -5.68
N GLU A 277 -15.94 2.83 -4.87
CA GLU A 277 -15.82 2.27 -3.54
C GLU A 277 -16.01 0.75 -3.56
N TRP A 278 -15.41 0.07 -2.58
CA TRP A 278 -15.79 -1.31 -2.28
C TRP A 278 -17.13 -1.30 -1.53
N CYS A 279 -18.21 -1.68 -2.21
CA CYS A 279 -19.57 -1.53 -1.69
C CYS A 279 -19.84 -2.33 -0.41
N ASN A 280 -19.27 -3.54 -0.29
CA ASN A 280 -19.49 -4.44 0.85
C ASN A 280 -18.14 -4.92 1.40
N PRO A 281 -17.37 -4.04 2.05
CA PRO A 281 -16.06 -4.40 2.55
C PRO A 281 -16.16 -5.38 3.71
N ASP A 282 -15.30 -6.41 3.68
CA ASP A 282 -15.13 -7.33 4.79
C ASP A 282 -14.42 -6.60 5.94
N PRO A 283 -15.04 -6.51 7.14
CA PRO A 283 -14.45 -5.80 8.26
C PRO A 283 -13.07 -6.32 8.68
N LEU A 284 -12.81 -7.62 8.56
CA LEU A 284 -11.50 -8.20 8.91
C LEU A 284 -10.41 -7.81 7.91
N VAL A 285 -10.76 -7.62 6.63
CA VAL A 285 -9.83 -7.06 5.65
C VAL A 285 -9.48 -5.62 5.99
N ILE A 286 -10.46 -4.81 6.41
CA ILE A 286 -10.22 -3.44 6.85
C ILE A 286 -9.32 -3.42 8.09
N LEU A 287 -9.56 -4.31 9.06
CA LEU A 287 -8.68 -4.48 10.23
C LEU A 287 -7.24 -4.83 9.81
N TYR A 288 -7.07 -5.79 8.90
CA TYR A 288 -5.75 -6.12 8.36
C TYR A 288 -5.08 -4.91 7.68
N SER A 289 -5.84 -4.14 6.89
CA SER A 289 -5.35 -2.93 6.25
C SER A 289 -4.91 -1.86 7.26
N LEU A 290 -5.62 -1.71 8.38
CA LEU A 290 -5.23 -0.81 9.48
C LEU A 290 -3.90 -1.25 10.13
N PHE A 291 -3.70 -2.55 10.36
CA PHE A 291 -2.41 -3.06 10.84
C PHE A 291 -1.28 -2.79 9.86
N LYS A 292 -1.51 -2.98 8.56
CA LYS A 292 -0.53 -2.64 7.52
C LYS A 292 -0.22 -1.15 7.48
N PHE A 293 -1.23 -0.32 7.67
CA PHE A 293 -1.07 1.13 7.78
C PHE A 293 -0.23 1.51 8.99
N ALA A 294 -0.53 0.93 10.16
CA ALA A 294 0.22 1.13 11.39
C ALA A 294 1.70 0.73 11.24
N GLU A 295 1.95 -0.46 10.70
CA GLU A 295 3.31 -0.95 10.42
C GLU A 295 4.09 0.01 9.52
N ALA A 296 3.48 0.48 8.44
CA ALA A 296 4.11 1.41 7.51
C ALA A 296 4.36 2.80 8.12
N CYS A 297 3.52 3.23 9.05
CA CYS A 297 3.68 4.47 9.80
C CYS A 297 4.68 4.35 10.97
N GLY A 298 5.42 3.24 11.11
CA GLY A 298 6.44 3.02 12.14
C GLY A 298 5.91 2.37 13.40
N ASP A 299 5.03 1.42 13.26
CA ASP A 299 4.35 0.66 14.33
C ASP A 299 3.51 1.57 15.25
N TYR A 300 2.79 2.48 14.63
CA TYR A 300 1.94 3.44 15.27
C TYR A 300 0.50 2.96 15.23
N TYR A 301 -0.08 2.68 16.39
CA TYR A 301 -1.37 1.99 16.50
C TYR A 301 -2.53 2.87 16.98
N GLN A 302 -2.37 4.19 16.92
CA GLN A 302 -3.42 5.11 17.33
C GLN A 302 -3.66 6.17 16.25
N PHE A 303 -4.84 6.22 15.68
CA PHE A 303 -5.19 7.10 14.58
C PHE A 303 -6.49 7.83 14.86
N THR A 304 -6.63 9.00 14.25
CA THR A 304 -7.94 9.63 14.11
C THR A 304 -8.60 9.19 12.80
N LEU A 305 -9.91 9.15 12.75
CA LEU A 305 -10.63 8.86 11.51
C LEU A 305 -10.32 9.93 10.45
N SER A 306 -10.20 11.19 10.84
CA SER A 306 -9.79 12.28 9.96
C SER A 306 -8.42 12.03 9.32
N ARG A 307 -7.49 11.39 10.05
CA ARG A 307 -6.20 10.97 9.51
C ARG A 307 -6.33 9.93 8.41
N LEU A 308 -7.21 8.95 8.60
CA LEU A 308 -7.44 7.90 7.60
C LEU A 308 -8.14 8.42 6.34
N LEU A 309 -9.01 9.44 6.50
CA LEU A 309 -9.77 10.04 5.40
C LEU A 309 -8.99 11.09 4.61
N ASN A 310 -7.94 11.64 5.20
CA ASN A 310 -7.16 12.70 4.55
C ASN A 310 -6.00 12.12 3.72
N HIS A 311 -6.22 11.97 2.45
CA HIS A 311 -5.28 11.42 1.48
C HIS A 311 -4.18 12.42 1.07
N ASP A 312 -4.34 13.71 1.38
CA ASP A 312 -3.31 14.74 1.12
C ASP A 312 -2.14 14.67 2.11
N ILE A 313 -2.29 13.90 3.19
CA ILE A 313 -1.22 13.69 4.13
C ILE A 313 -0.22 12.72 3.51
N ASP A 314 0.95 13.22 3.15
CA ASP A 314 2.05 12.38 2.69
C ASP A 314 2.52 11.47 3.83
N SER A 315 2.27 10.18 3.68
CA SER A 315 2.50 9.12 4.65
C SER A 315 3.13 7.92 3.97
N ASP A 316 3.97 7.19 4.70
CA ASP A 316 4.46 5.89 4.22
C ASP A 316 3.33 4.83 4.24
N GLY A 317 2.29 5.05 5.04
CA GLY A 317 1.08 4.24 5.07
C GLY A 317 0.09 4.62 3.97
N VAL A 318 -0.62 3.62 3.47
CA VAL A 318 -1.78 3.79 2.59
C VAL A 318 -3.01 3.40 3.39
N SER A 319 -3.92 4.35 3.62
CA SER A 319 -5.08 4.11 4.48
C SER A 319 -6.09 3.16 3.81
N PRO A 320 -6.88 2.42 4.60
CA PRO A 320 -7.95 1.60 4.03
C PRO A 320 -8.97 2.41 3.24
N THR A 321 -9.22 3.67 3.61
CA THR A 321 -10.12 4.55 2.87
C THR A 321 -9.55 4.91 1.50
N GLU A 322 -8.24 5.06 1.39
CA GLU A 322 -7.53 5.30 0.14
C GLU A 322 -7.49 4.04 -0.75
N ILE A 323 -7.19 2.87 -0.16
CA ILE A 323 -7.13 1.59 -0.89
C ILE A 323 -8.49 1.23 -1.47
N PHE A 324 -9.55 1.28 -0.67
CA PHE A 324 -10.87 0.76 -0.99
C PHE A 324 -11.90 1.84 -1.35
N GLY A 325 -11.51 3.10 -1.40
CA GLY A 325 -12.39 4.21 -1.74
C GLY A 325 -13.51 4.47 -0.72
N LEU A 326 -13.30 4.12 0.57
CA LEU A 326 -14.35 4.20 1.58
C LEU A 326 -14.60 5.64 2.04
N GLU A 327 -15.87 5.98 2.25
CA GLU A 327 -16.29 7.25 2.82
C GLU A 327 -16.38 7.16 4.36
N ARG A 328 -16.50 8.33 5.02
CA ARG A 328 -16.56 8.45 6.49
C ARG A 328 -17.59 7.50 7.11
N ASP A 329 -18.83 7.58 6.65
CA ASP A 329 -19.96 6.83 7.27
C ASP A 329 -19.76 5.31 7.19
N GLN A 330 -19.19 4.83 6.06
CA GLN A 330 -18.85 3.42 5.90
C GLN A 330 -17.74 3.02 6.88
N MET A 331 -16.69 3.85 6.99
CA MET A 331 -15.55 3.58 7.85
C MET A 331 -15.96 3.60 9.32
N GLU A 332 -16.74 4.58 9.77
CA GLU A 332 -17.29 4.64 11.14
C GLU A 332 -18.10 3.39 11.47
N LYS A 333 -18.99 2.96 10.56
CA LYS A 333 -19.80 1.76 10.76
C LYS A 333 -18.93 0.51 10.91
N ILE A 334 -17.90 0.36 10.07
CA ILE A 334 -16.98 -0.78 10.12
C ILE A 334 -16.20 -0.79 11.43
N LEU A 335 -15.62 0.34 11.80
CA LEU A 335 -14.80 0.49 13.01
C LEU A 335 -15.61 0.24 14.27
N ASN A 336 -16.82 0.76 14.35
CA ASN A 336 -17.76 0.47 15.46
C ASN A 336 -18.05 -1.05 15.53
N GLY A 337 -18.34 -1.67 14.40
CA GLY A 337 -18.57 -3.12 14.34
C GLY A 337 -17.35 -3.93 14.78
N LEU A 338 -16.17 -3.54 14.34
CA LEU A 338 -14.91 -4.18 14.73
C LEU A 338 -14.63 -4.01 16.23
N SER A 339 -14.82 -2.81 16.78
CA SER A 339 -14.59 -2.53 18.21
C SER A 339 -15.52 -3.34 19.11
N ILE A 340 -16.76 -3.61 18.68
CA ILE A 340 -17.71 -4.45 19.41
C ILE A 340 -17.35 -5.93 19.32
N ASN A 341 -17.03 -6.42 18.12
CA ASN A 341 -16.82 -7.85 17.85
C ASN A 341 -15.39 -8.33 18.16
N TYR A 342 -14.42 -7.43 18.12
CA TYR A 342 -12.99 -7.73 18.26
C TYR A 342 -12.26 -6.75 19.18
N PRO A 343 -12.77 -6.55 20.44
CA PRO A 343 -12.25 -5.52 21.35
C PRO A 343 -10.78 -5.72 21.76
N ASP A 344 -10.27 -6.94 21.64
CA ASP A 344 -8.87 -7.26 21.94
C ASP A 344 -7.90 -6.76 20.84
N PHE A 345 -8.41 -6.44 19.66
CA PHE A 345 -7.61 -6.03 18.49
C PHE A 345 -7.79 -4.57 18.13
N ILE A 346 -8.95 -4.00 18.40
CA ILE A 346 -9.26 -2.63 18.02
C ILE A 346 -10.26 -2.01 18.98
N ASN A 347 -10.04 -0.74 19.33
CA ASN A 347 -10.98 0.07 20.07
C ASN A 347 -11.21 1.38 19.30
N ALA A 348 -12.44 1.63 18.92
CA ALA A 348 -12.83 2.85 18.22
C ALA A 348 -13.85 3.63 19.04
N SER A 349 -13.62 4.93 19.25
CA SER A 349 -14.58 5.80 19.91
C SER A 349 -14.75 7.08 19.08
N PHE A 350 -15.99 7.36 18.73
CA PHE A 350 -16.40 8.54 17.97
C PHE A 350 -17.22 9.43 18.86
N THR A 351 -16.69 10.59 19.24
CA THR A 351 -17.39 11.65 19.94
C THR A 351 -17.39 12.90 19.09
N LEU A 352 -18.29 13.86 19.37
CA LEU A 352 -18.47 15.07 18.55
C LEU A 352 -17.18 15.87 18.26
N ASP A 353 -16.12 15.67 19.07
CA ASP A 353 -14.85 16.39 18.94
C ASP A 353 -13.58 15.47 18.90
N LEU A 354 -13.74 14.14 19.02
CA LEU A 354 -12.61 13.21 19.10
C LEU A 354 -12.97 11.89 18.41
N ASP A 355 -12.43 11.71 17.22
CA ASP A 355 -12.56 10.48 16.44
C ASP A 355 -11.28 9.64 16.62
N ASN A 356 -11.17 8.89 17.72
CA ASN A 356 -9.98 8.03 17.98
C ASN A 356 -10.25 6.57 17.64
N ILE A 357 -9.22 5.94 17.09
CA ILE A 357 -9.20 4.52 16.72
C ILE A 357 -7.97 3.89 17.35
#